data_047d2359380d725cc2b2784313ebf38d
#
_entry.id   047d2359380d725cc2b2784313ebf38d
#
_cell.length_a   1.000
_cell.length_b   1.000
_cell.length_c   1.000
_cell.angle_alpha   90.00
_cell.angle_beta   90.00
_cell.angle_gamma   90.00
#
_symmetry.space_group_name_H-M   'P 1'
#
loop_
_entity.id
_entity.type
_entity.pdbx_description
1 polymer ?
#
loop_
_entity_poly.entity_id
_entity_poly.type
_entity_poly.pdbx_seq_one_letter_code
_entity_poly.pdbx_strand_id
1 'polypeptide(L)'
;INPGNSGGPLLNSSGEVIGINTLIRSGPGAGLSFAIPINKAKEIAYQLINNGKVIHPMIGISLIDQANFETNNNEVIVGFIVPNSPAEKSGIKLNDIIIKIGDQDIKTASDVISQINKNGINKKINIKLKRRNKFITLSVKPTDITNLQKN
;
A
#
# COMPACT_ATOMS: atom_id res chain seq x y z
N ILE A 1 -18.60 -9.82 -15.46
CA ILE A 1 -17.70 -9.23 -16.48
C ILE A 1 -17.40 -10.31 -17.51
N ASN A 2 -17.53 -9.97 -18.80
CA ASN A 2 -17.24 -10.84 -19.94
C ASN A 2 -16.22 -10.15 -20.85
N PRO A 3 -15.54 -10.90 -21.75
CA PRO A 3 -14.70 -10.30 -22.78
C PRO A 3 -15.42 -9.17 -23.53
N GLY A 4 -14.78 -8.03 -23.67
CA GLY A 4 -15.36 -6.81 -24.22
C GLY A 4 -15.85 -5.78 -23.20
N ASN A 5 -16.04 -6.16 -21.93
CA ASN A 5 -16.46 -5.23 -20.87
C ASN A 5 -15.28 -4.54 -20.14
N SER A 6 -14.04 -4.98 -20.37
CA SER A 6 -12.85 -4.37 -19.77
C SER A 6 -12.70 -2.91 -20.20
N GLY A 7 -12.47 -2.02 -19.23
CA GLY A 7 -12.44 -0.57 -19.43
C GLY A 7 -13.82 0.10 -19.38
N GLY A 8 -14.91 -0.69 -19.44
CA GLY A 8 -16.27 -0.19 -19.32
C GLY A 8 -16.65 0.13 -17.86
N PRO A 9 -17.73 0.92 -17.66
CA PRO A 9 -18.20 1.31 -16.34
C PRO A 9 -18.91 0.15 -15.63
N LEU A 10 -18.72 0.06 -14.32
CA LEU A 10 -19.57 -0.71 -13.42
C LEU A 10 -20.58 0.25 -12.79
N LEU A 11 -21.87 -0.04 -12.98
CA LEU A 11 -22.96 0.80 -12.53
C LEU A 11 -23.66 0.19 -11.31
N ASN A 12 -24.18 1.05 -10.43
CA ASN A 12 -25.13 0.65 -9.41
C ASN A 12 -26.58 0.69 -9.95
N SER A 13 -27.57 0.33 -9.12
CA SER A 13 -29.00 0.34 -9.48
C SER A 13 -29.56 1.74 -9.78
N SER A 14 -28.88 2.80 -9.37
CA SER A 14 -29.23 4.20 -9.67
C SER A 14 -28.58 4.73 -10.95
N GLY A 15 -27.82 3.88 -11.68
CA GLY A 15 -27.12 4.28 -12.90
C GLY A 15 -25.81 5.06 -12.65
N GLU A 16 -25.34 5.12 -11.41
CA GLU A 16 -24.09 5.79 -11.08
C GLU A 16 -22.89 4.88 -11.32
N VAL A 17 -21.79 5.43 -11.85
CA VAL A 17 -20.53 4.69 -12.04
C VAL A 17 -19.84 4.50 -10.69
N ILE A 18 -19.71 3.25 -10.26
CA ILE A 18 -19.08 2.85 -9.00
C ILE A 18 -17.69 2.22 -9.21
N GLY A 19 -17.35 1.85 -10.45
CA GLY A 19 -16.07 1.24 -10.77
C GLY A 19 -15.78 1.18 -12.26
N ILE A 20 -14.56 0.75 -12.60
CA ILE A 20 -14.11 0.48 -13.97
C ILE A 20 -13.72 -1.00 -14.04
N ASN A 21 -14.38 -1.75 -14.92
CA ASN A 21 -14.11 -3.17 -15.11
C ASN A 21 -12.68 -3.41 -15.61
N THR A 22 -11.95 -4.37 -15.02
CA THR A 22 -10.54 -4.59 -15.38
C THR A 22 -10.29 -5.99 -15.90
N LEU A 23 -10.43 -7.00 -15.06
CA LEU A 23 -10.05 -8.36 -15.41
C LEU A 23 -10.99 -9.40 -14.80
N ILE A 24 -10.94 -10.59 -15.40
CA ILE A 24 -11.58 -11.80 -14.91
C ILE A 24 -10.48 -12.79 -14.56
N ARG A 25 -10.58 -13.44 -13.42
CA ARG A 25 -9.70 -14.54 -13.07
C ARG A 25 -10.12 -15.81 -13.84
N SER A 26 -9.21 -16.36 -14.62
CA SER A 26 -9.35 -17.65 -15.29
C SER A 26 -8.69 -18.77 -14.49
N GLY A 27 -9.13 -20.02 -14.63
CA GLY A 27 -8.57 -21.18 -13.96
C GLY A 27 -9.22 -21.48 -12.59
N PRO A 28 -8.54 -22.17 -11.67
CA PRO A 28 -9.09 -22.48 -10.35
C PRO A 28 -9.55 -21.20 -9.63
N GLY A 29 -10.83 -21.14 -9.27
CA GLY A 29 -11.52 -19.93 -8.79
C GLY A 29 -12.01 -19.02 -9.91
N ALA A 30 -12.22 -19.55 -11.14
CA ALA A 30 -12.89 -18.85 -12.22
C ALA A 30 -14.26 -18.30 -11.78
N GLY A 31 -14.67 -17.15 -12.38
CA GLY A 31 -15.90 -16.44 -12.04
C GLY A 31 -15.69 -15.21 -11.14
N LEU A 32 -14.46 -14.99 -10.63
CA LEU A 32 -14.13 -13.73 -9.95
C LEU A 32 -13.85 -12.64 -10.98
N SER A 33 -14.59 -11.55 -10.85
CA SER A 33 -14.43 -10.35 -11.66
C SER A 33 -13.97 -9.18 -10.80
N PHE A 34 -13.12 -8.33 -11.34
CA PHE A 34 -12.52 -7.23 -10.61
C PHE A 34 -12.78 -5.89 -11.31
N ALA A 35 -13.09 -4.89 -10.52
CA ALA A 35 -13.22 -3.52 -10.99
C ALA A 35 -12.39 -2.58 -10.09
N ILE A 36 -11.84 -1.52 -10.69
CA ILE A 36 -11.19 -0.44 -9.94
C ILE A 36 -12.30 0.44 -9.36
N PRO A 37 -12.35 0.66 -8.04
CA PRO A 37 -13.32 1.58 -7.44
C PRO A 37 -13.24 2.97 -8.06
N ILE A 38 -14.40 3.58 -8.34
CA ILE A 38 -14.44 4.87 -9.06
C ILE A 38 -13.69 5.99 -8.36
N ASN A 39 -13.71 6.02 -7.02
CA ASN A 39 -12.98 7.02 -6.26
C ASN A 39 -11.46 6.91 -6.48
N LYS A 40 -10.93 5.68 -6.59
CA LYS A 40 -9.52 5.45 -6.91
C LYS A 40 -9.20 5.82 -8.35
N ALA A 41 -10.08 5.51 -9.29
CA ALA A 41 -9.94 5.89 -10.68
C ALA A 41 -9.89 7.43 -10.84
N LYS A 42 -10.77 8.16 -10.14
CA LYS A 42 -10.79 9.64 -10.12
C LYS A 42 -9.49 10.22 -9.57
N GLU A 43 -8.97 9.67 -8.46
CA GLU A 43 -7.70 10.10 -7.87
C GLU A 43 -6.54 9.95 -8.86
N ILE A 44 -6.46 8.80 -9.53
CA ILE A 44 -5.44 8.51 -10.54
C ILE A 44 -5.58 9.44 -11.75
N ALA A 45 -6.80 9.59 -12.28
CA ALA A 45 -7.09 10.47 -13.41
C ALA A 45 -6.70 11.92 -13.10
N TYR A 46 -7.03 12.41 -11.91
CA TYR A 46 -6.63 13.75 -11.47
C TYR A 46 -5.10 13.92 -11.46
N GLN A 47 -4.35 12.93 -10.97
CA GLN A 47 -2.89 12.97 -10.98
C GLN A 47 -2.33 12.98 -12.40
N LEU A 48 -2.89 12.16 -13.30
CA LEU A 48 -2.46 12.12 -14.71
C LEU A 48 -2.74 13.43 -15.44
N ILE A 49 -3.91 14.02 -15.25
CA ILE A 49 -4.30 15.29 -15.89
C ILE A 49 -3.40 16.43 -15.40
N ASN A 50 -3.14 16.52 -14.10
CA ASN A 50 -2.44 17.68 -13.53
C ASN A 50 -0.92 17.52 -13.52
N ASN A 51 -0.40 16.29 -13.41
CA ASN A 51 1.02 16.02 -13.20
C ASN A 51 1.66 15.19 -14.32
N GLY A 52 0.87 14.68 -15.29
CA GLY A 52 1.32 13.81 -16.36
C GLY A 52 1.76 12.40 -15.89
N LYS A 53 1.71 12.13 -14.58
CA LYS A 53 2.13 10.85 -13.98
C LYS A 53 1.41 10.59 -12.66
N VAL A 54 1.34 9.31 -12.30
CA VAL A 54 0.88 8.87 -10.98
C VAL A 54 2.09 8.68 -10.07
N ILE A 55 2.01 9.23 -8.86
CA ILE A 55 3.04 9.06 -7.83
C ILE A 55 2.62 7.89 -6.94
N HIS A 56 3.52 6.94 -6.78
CA HIS A 56 3.35 5.80 -5.88
C HIS A 56 4.33 5.91 -4.70
N PRO A 57 3.88 6.51 -3.58
CA PRO A 57 4.73 6.66 -2.41
C PRO A 57 5.11 5.30 -1.84
N MET A 58 6.40 5.09 -1.59
CA MET A 58 6.88 3.89 -0.89
C MET A 58 8.17 4.16 -0.13
N ILE A 59 8.45 3.27 0.81
CA ILE A 59 9.67 3.31 1.62
C ILE A 59 10.62 2.16 1.31
N GLY A 60 10.19 1.18 0.48
CA GLY A 60 11.02 0.06 0.04
C GLY A 60 11.10 -1.08 1.05
N ILE A 61 9.94 -1.52 1.56
CA ILE A 61 9.83 -2.73 2.39
C ILE A 61 8.78 -3.69 1.83
N SER A 62 8.97 -4.98 2.08
CA SER A 62 7.93 -6.00 1.97
C SER A 62 7.43 -6.33 3.36
N LEU A 63 6.14 -6.57 3.50
CA LEU A 63 5.45 -6.79 4.77
C LEU A 63 4.82 -8.17 4.81
N ILE A 64 4.78 -8.76 6.00
CA ILE A 64 4.15 -10.03 6.31
C ILE A 64 3.13 -9.77 7.41
N ASP A 65 1.86 -10.10 7.16
CA ASP A 65 0.83 -10.14 8.21
C ASP A 65 0.92 -11.48 8.93
N GLN A 66 1.19 -11.47 10.22
CA GLN A 66 1.32 -12.66 11.05
C GLN A 66 0.37 -12.59 12.23
N ALA A 67 -0.44 -13.63 12.41
CA ALA A 67 -1.25 -13.77 13.61
C ALA A 67 -0.34 -14.08 14.82
N ASN A 68 -0.45 -13.28 15.86
CA ASN A 68 0.18 -13.55 17.15
C ASN A 68 -0.85 -14.17 18.08
N PHE A 69 -0.77 -15.50 18.27
CA PHE A 69 -1.72 -16.27 19.08
C PHE A 69 -1.61 -15.97 20.58
N GLU A 70 -0.48 -15.47 21.06
CA GLU A 70 -0.30 -15.12 22.48
C GLU A 70 -1.04 -13.83 22.84
N THR A 71 -1.03 -12.83 21.93
CA THR A 71 -1.66 -11.54 22.15
C THR A 71 -3.03 -11.41 21.50
N ASN A 72 -3.45 -12.41 20.73
CA ASN A 72 -4.66 -12.43 19.91
C ASN A 72 -4.76 -11.21 18.95
N ASN A 73 -3.61 -10.70 18.53
CA ASN A 73 -3.48 -9.57 17.61
C ASN A 73 -2.67 -9.98 16.36
N ASN A 74 -2.93 -9.29 15.26
CA ASN A 74 -2.06 -9.39 14.09
C ASN A 74 -0.83 -8.49 14.26
N GLU A 75 0.32 -9.00 13.85
CA GLU A 75 1.58 -8.26 13.77
C GLU A 75 1.96 -8.04 12.32
N VAL A 76 2.43 -6.85 12.00
CA VAL A 76 2.91 -6.49 10.65
C VAL A 76 4.44 -6.45 10.70
N ILE A 77 5.06 -7.45 10.08
CA ILE A 77 6.50 -7.71 10.17
C ILE A 77 7.18 -7.27 8.88
N VAL A 78 8.36 -6.64 9.00
CA VAL A 78 9.23 -6.32 7.87
C VAL A 78 9.92 -7.61 7.40
N GLY A 79 9.47 -8.12 6.24
CA GLY A 79 9.98 -9.37 5.65
C GLY A 79 11.14 -9.18 4.67
N PHE A 80 11.23 -8.00 4.04
CA PHE A 80 12.33 -7.65 3.14
C PHE A 80 12.52 -6.14 3.09
N ILE A 81 13.74 -5.69 2.82
CA ILE A 81 14.09 -4.28 2.65
C ILE A 81 14.84 -4.13 1.34
N VAL A 82 14.35 -3.24 0.49
CA VAL A 82 15.01 -2.90 -0.77
C VAL A 82 16.32 -2.17 -0.46
N PRO A 83 17.48 -2.61 -1.02
CA PRO A 83 18.74 -1.91 -0.84
C PRO A 83 18.67 -0.45 -1.30
N ASN A 84 19.37 0.43 -0.59
CA ASN A 84 19.41 1.88 -0.83
C ASN A 84 18.04 2.59 -0.68
N SER A 85 17.02 1.90 -0.19
CA SER A 85 15.67 2.45 0.02
C SER A 85 15.61 3.45 1.18
N PRO A 86 14.54 4.27 1.25
CA PRO A 86 14.27 5.11 2.42
C PRO A 86 14.18 4.34 3.74
N ALA A 87 13.65 3.11 3.72
CA ALA A 87 13.56 2.26 4.91
C ALA A 87 14.94 1.86 5.42
N GLU A 88 15.80 1.36 4.53
CA GLU A 88 17.17 1.00 4.91
C GLU A 88 17.94 2.20 5.45
N LYS A 89 17.89 3.34 4.74
CA LYS A 89 18.57 4.59 5.16
C LYS A 89 18.07 5.13 6.48
N SER A 90 16.82 4.86 6.84
CA SER A 90 16.25 5.25 8.13
C SER A 90 16.56 4.29 9.26
N GLY A 91 17.16 3.13 8.96
CA GLY A 91 17.54 2.12 9.94
C GLY A 91 16.45 1.12 10.30
N ILE A 92 15.41 0.97 9.46
CA ILE A 92 14.48 -0.17 9.54
C ILE A 92 15.26 -1.45 9.25
N LYS A 93 14.95 -2.53 9.96
CA LYS A 93 15.62 -3.83 9.83
C LYS A 93 14.61 -4.95 9.62
N LEU A 94 15.08 -6.05 9.06
CA LEU A 94 14.34 -7.31 8.99
C LEU A 94 13.82 -7.71 10.37
N ASN A 95 12.62 -8.26 10.40
CA ASN A 95 11.89 -8.69 11.59
C ASN A 95 11.50 -7.54 12.55
N ASP A 96 11.57 -6.28 12.12
CA ASP A 96 10.92 -5.20 12.86
C ASP A 96 9.39 -5.38 12.75
N ILE A 97 8.69 -5.20 13.85
CA ILE A 97 7.23 -5.22 13.90
C ILE A 97 6.76 -3.77 13.87
N ILE A 98 5.95 -3.41 12.88
CA ILE A 98 5.42 -2.06 12.77
C ILE A 98 4.19 -1.91 13.68
N ILE A 99 4.26 -0.98 14.62
CA ILE A 99 3.22 -0.76 15.62
C ILE A 99 2.36 0.45 15.27
N LYS A 100 3.00 1.55 14.79
CA LYS A 100 2.30 2.80 14.54
C LYS A 100 2.99 3.58 13.42
N ILE A 101 2.19 4.27 12.59
CA ILE A 101 2.69 5.21 11.58
C ILE A 101 1.98 6.54 11.78
N GLY A 102 2.75 7.61 12.05
CA GLY A 102 2.18 8.87 12.51
C GLY A 102 1.37 8.62 13.78
N ASP A 103 0.09 8.99 13.77
CA ASP A 103 -0.84 8.80 14.89
C ASP A 103 -1.71 7.53 14.76
N GLN A 104 -1.57 6.78 13.67
CA GLN A 104 -2.40 5.61 13.37
C GLN A 104 -1.73 4.31 13.84
N ASP A 105 -2.45 3.53 14.64
CA ASP A 105 -2.08 2.16 14.99
C ASP A 105 -2.17 1.24 13.76
N ILE A 106 -1.23 0.33 13.62
CA ILE A 106 -1.10 -0.58 12.48
C ILE A 106 -1.51 -1.99 12.91
N LYS A 107 -2.45 -2.56 12.14
CA LYS A 107 -2.93 -3.95 12.35
C LYS A 107 -2.72 -4.84 11.13
N THR A 108 -2.56 -4.25 9.95
CA THR A 108 -2.39 -4.95 8.68
C THR A 108 -1.34 -4.27 7.79
N ALA A 109 -0.77 -5.01 6.85
CA ALA A 109 0.10 -4.44 5.82
C ALA A 109 -0.63 -3.37 4.98
N SER A 110 -1.94 -3.53 4.79
CA SER A 110 -2.77 -2.54 4.11
C SER A 110 -2.81 -1.20 4.84
N ASP A 111 -2.81 -1.20 6.19
CA ASP A 111 -2.75 0.02 6.97
C ASP A 111 -1.46 0.79 6.72
N VAL A 112 -0.32 0.07 6.66
CA VAL A 112 1.00 0.66 6.36
C VAL A 112 0.97 1.34 4.99
N ILE A 113 0.50 0.63 3.96
CA ILE A 113 0.39 1.15 2.58
C ILE A 113 -0.50 2.39 2.55
N SER A 114 -1.66 2.33 3.22
CA SER A 114 -2.60 3.45 3.31
C SER A 114 -1.97 4.69 3.95
N GLN A 115 -1.26 4.53 5.07
CA GLN A 115 -0.62 5.65 5.76
C GLN A 115 0.54 6.26 4.96
N ILE A 116 1.35 5.44 4.28
CA ILE A 116 2.41 5.91 3.41
C ILE A 116 1.83 6.69 2.21
N ASN A 117 0.77 6.17 1.59
CA ASN A 117 0.07 6.85 0.49
C ASN A 117 -0.53 8.20 0.93
N LYS A 118 -1.17 8.23 2.10
CA LYS A 118 -1.75 9.46 2.67
C LYS A 118 -0.70 10.52 2.98
N ASN A 119 0.47 10.10 3.47
CA ASN A 119 1.59 11.01 3.74
C ASN A 119 2.16 11.60 2.45
N GLY A 120 2.17 10.82 1.36
CA GLY A 120 2.78 11.18 0.10
C GLY A 120 4.31 11.12 0.13
N ILE A 121 4.94 11.58 -0.97
CA ILE A 121 6.39 11.69 -1.07
C ILE A 121 6.90 13.01 -0.46
N ASN A 122 8.19 13.07 -0.17
CA ASN A 122 8.91 14.27 0.28
C ASN A 122 8.61 14.78 1.71
N LYS A 123 7.62 14.26 2.39
CA LYS A 123 7.34 14.53 3.80
C LYS A 123 7.83 13.36 4.65
N LYS A 124 8.52 13.65 5.76
CA LYS A 124 8.91 12.64 6.72
C LYS A 124 7.67 12.13 7.48
N ILE A 125 7.64 10.83 7.75
CA ILE A 125 6.62 10.19 8.58
C ILE A 125 7.32 9.38 9.67
N ASN A 126 6.82 9.45 10.88
CA ASN A 126 7.37 8.69 12.00
C ASN A 126 6.75 7.29 12.02
N ILE A 127 7.61 6.29 12.11
CA ILE A 127 7.24 4.88 12.21
C ILE A 127 7.72 4.37 13.56
N LYS A 128 6.78 4.00 14.44
CA LYS A 128 7.06 3.31 15.69
C LYS A 128 7.06 1.82 15.41
N LEU A 129 8.12 1.16 15.77
CA LEU A 129 8.31 -0.27 15.59
C LEU A 129 8.83 -0.92 16.87
N LYS A 130 8.61 -2.24 16.99
CA LYS A 130 9.17 -3.09 18.02
C LYS A 130 10.27 -3.93 17.39
N ARG A 131 11.48 -3.80 17.93
CA ARG A 131 12.67 -4.58 17.55
C ARG A 131 13.12 -5.37 18.75
N ARG A 132 13.02 -6.71 18.68
CA ARG A 132 13.14 -7.58 19.86
C ARG A 132 12.13 -7.08 20.92
N ASN A 133 12.57 -6.70 22.12
CA ASN A 133 11.68 -6.18 23.19
C ASN A 133 11.76 -4.66 23.39
N LYS A 134 12.27 -3.89 22.40
CA LYS A 134 12.41 -2.42 22.50
C LYS A 134 11.54 -1.73 21.47
N PHE A 135 10.88 -0.66 21.89
CA PHE A 135 10.19 0.26 20.98
C PHE A 135 11.16 1.31 20.45
N ILE A 136 11.14 1.52 19.16
CA ILE A 136 12.00 2.47 18.43
C ILE A 136 11.09 3.30 17.53
N THR A 137 11.35 4.60 17.44
CA THR A 137 10.68 5.48 16.48
C THR A 137 11.70 5.96 15.46
N LEU A 138 11.44 5.70 14.19
CA LEU A 138 12.29 6.11 13.07
C LEU A 138 11.53 7.09 12.20
N SER A 139 12.23 8.09 11.66
CA SER A 139 11.66 9.07 10.73
C SER A 139 12.06 8.70 9.31
N VAL A 140 11.07 8.39 8.49
CA VAL A 140 11.27 7.92 7.11
C VAL A 140 10.68 8.93 6.14
N LYS A 141 11.35 9.19 5.03
CA LYS A 141 10.86 10.05 3.94
C LYS A 141 10.52 9.17 2.74
N PRO A 142 9.22 8.91 2.44
CA PRO A 142 8.84 8.11 1.30
C PRO A 142 9.31 8.72 -0.02
N THR A 143 9.57 7.89 -1.01
CA THR A 143 9.94 8.26 -2.37
C THR A 143 8.96 7.67 -3.38
N ASP A 144 9.04 8.09 -4.64
CA ASP A 144 8.29 7.44 -5.72
C ASP A 144 8.92 6.08 -6.04
N ILE A 145 8.10 5.07 -6.34
CA ILE A 145 8.53 3.71 -6.73
C ILE A 145 9.54 3.74 -7.87
N THR A 146 9.36 4.64 -8.83
CA THR A 146 10.24 4.78 -10.00
C THR A 146 11.69 5.11 -9.62
N ASN A 147 11.92 5.71 -8.45
CA ASN A 147 13.25 6.03 -7.95
C ASN A 147 13.94 4.84 -7.27
N LEU A 148 13.19 3.77 -6.92
CA LEU A 148 13.75 2.55 -6.33
C LEU A 148 14.14 1.52 -7.40
N GLN A 149 13.58 1.63 -8.60
CA GLN A 149 13.86 0.71 -9.73
C GLN A 149 15.06 1.11 -10.56
N LYS A 150 15.63 2.31 -10.34
CA LYS A 150 16.77 2.86 -11.12
C LYS A 150 18.15 2.55 -10.52
N ASN A 151 18.20 1.85 -9.39
CA ASN A 151 19.40 1.41 -8.69
C ASN A 151 19.44 -0.12 -8.66
#